data_f1a725e429aa46e0d2402459652a456f
#
_entry.id   f1a725e429aa46e0d2402459652a456f
#
_cell.length_a   1.000
_cell.length_b   1.000
_cell.length_c   1.000
_cell.angle_alpha   90.00
_cell.angle_beta   90.00
_cell.angle_gamma   90.00
#
_symmetry.space_group_name_H-M   'P 1'
#
loop_
_entity.id
_entity.type
_entity.pdbx_description
1 polymer ?
#
loop_
_entity_poly.entity_id
_entity_poly.type
_entity_poly.pdbx_seq_one_letter_code
_entity_poly.pdbx_strand_id
1 'polypeptide(L)'
;MAYNICEFFVGAGGSHLGFIQQGFKTLYVNNIDKDALKTLLHNNKELKDAIIDQTSITEIDPKKLQTQIKQEVDVIFAGIVCKSFSLAGEHSPNDKRNYFYRYYLEIIKTLRPKISIIENVKGMLNAKILPQNSDPEILQEVGILYQELENYKGKKAELRKKNAITKEFENYGLNLRQKKQNLQKDSTI
;
A
#
# COMPACT_ATOMS: atom_id res chain seq x y z
N MET A 1 -6.04 2.28 32.63
CA MET A 1 -4.83 1.78 31.94
C MET A 1 -4.85 2.28 30.51
N ALA A 2 -3.74 2.76 29.98
CA ALA A 2 -3.65 3.14 28.56
C ALA A 2 -3.42 1.88 27.72
N TYR A 3 -4.07 1.78 26.57
CA TYR A 3 -3.79 0.72 25.59
C TYR A 3 -2.54 1.03 24.77
N ASN A 4 -1.72 0.03 24.51
CA ASN A 4 -0.49 0.13 23.73
C ASN A 4 -0.77 -0.09 22.24
N ILE A 5 -0.23 0.79 21.36
CA ILE A 5 -0.40 0.68 19.92
C ILE A 5 0.94 0.66 19.17
N CYS A 6 0.99 -0.12 18.10
CA CYS A 6 2.03 -0.08 17.06
C CYS A 6 1.39 0.34 15.73
N GLU A 7 1.99 1.32 15.06
CA GLU A 7 1.45 1.89 13.83
C GLU A 7 2.41 1.71 12.66
N PHE A 8 1.90 1.16 11.55
CA PHE A 8 2.64 0.96 10.31
C PHE A 8 2.06 1.83 9.21
N PHE A 9 2.93 2.30 8.32
CA PHE A 9 2.56 3.26 7.26
C PHE A 9 1.91 4.54 7.85
N VAL A 10 2.43 4.98 8.99
CA VAL A 10 1.82 6.07 9.79
C VAL A 10 1.76 7.41 9.07
N GLY A 11 2.56 7.60 8.02
CA GLY A 11 2.63 8.86 7.28
C GLY A 11 3.03 10.04 8.18
N ALA A 12 2.37 11.18 7.99
CA ALA A 12 2.58 12.38 8.81
C ALA A 12 1.74 12.38 10.10
N GLY A 13 1.03 11.27 10.42
CA GLY A 13 0.35 11.09 11.71
C GLY A 13 -1.15 11.36 11.72
N GLY A 14 -1.85 11.25 10.59
CA GLY A 14 -3.29 11.47 10.55
C GLY A 14 -4.08 10.50 11.45
N SER A 15 -3.82 9.19 11.33
CA SER A 15 -4.39 8.15 12.20
C SER A 15 -3.85 8.25 13.63
N HIS A 16 -2.55 8.50 13.76
CA HIS A 16 -1.86 8.66 15.04
C HIS A 16 -2.56 9.66 15.96
N LEU A 17 -2.90 10.83 15.42
CA LEU A 17 -3.61 11.88 16.19
C LEU A 17 -4.91 11.33 16.83
N GLY A 18 -5.67 10.53 16.08
CA GLY A 18 -6.90 9.93 16.60
C GLY A 18 -6.65 8.98 17.78
N PHE A 19 -5.61 8.16 17.71
CA PHE A 19 -5.24 7.23 18.78
C PHE A 19 -4.75 7.98 20.04
N ILE A 20 -3.89 8.99 19.87
CA ILE A 20 -3.38 9.79 21.00
C ILE A 20 -4.51 10.55 21.70
N GLN A 21 -5.46 11.12 20.96
CA GLN A 21 -6.63 11.78 21.53
C GLN A 21 -7.50 10.85 22.38
N GLN A 22 -7.47 9.54 22.10
CA GLN A 22 -8.16 8.51 22.88
C GLN A 22 -7.28 7.90 23.99
N GLY A 23 -6.11 8.47 24.26
CA GLY A 23 -5.23 8.06 25.35
C GLY A 23 -4.43 6.77 25.08
N PHE A 24 -4.25 6.38 23.83
CA PHE A 24 -3.36 5.27 23.48
C PHE A 24 -1.88 5.66 23.70
N LYS A 25 -1.09 4.70 24.16
CA LYS A 25 0.36 4.82 24.26
C LYS A 25 1.01 4.18 23.06
N THR A 26 1.72 4.97 22.27
CA THR A 26 2.44 4.45 21.09
C THR A 26 3.77 3.82 21.50
N LEU A 27 3.97 2.56 21.11
CA LEU A 27 5.20 1.82 21.33
C LEU A 27 6.13 1.85 20.12
N TYR A 28 5.56 1.89 18.92
CA TYR A 28 6.28 1.78 17.66
C TYR A 28 5.54 2.49 16.55
N VAL A 29 6.27 3.20 15.71
CA VAL A 29 5.78 3.77 14.46
C VAL A 29 6.74 3.47 13.32
N ASN A 30 6.18 3.08 12.17
CA ASN A 30 6.94 2.81 10.95
C ASN A 30 6.40 3.60 9.77
N ASN A 31 7.33 4.22 9.03
CA ASN A 31 7.06 4.78 7.71
C ASN A 31 8.37 4.95 6.93
N ILE A 32 8.39 4.55 5.65
CA ILE A 32 9.59 4.67 4.82
C ILE A 32 9.92 6.14 4.45
N ASP A 33 8.90 7.00 4.40
CA ASP A 33 9.06 8.41 4.03
C ASP A 33 9.61 9.22 5.19
N LYS A 34 10.84 9.70 5.03
CA LYS A 34 11.57 10.47 6.02
C LYS A 34 10.91 11.82 6.36
N ASP A 35 10.34 12.49 5.37
CA ASP A 35 9.75 13.81 5.57
C ASP A 35 8.39 13.71 6.27
N ALA A 36 7.64 12.63 5.97
CA ALA A 36 6.44 12.29 6.72
C ALA A 36 6.76 12.00 8.20
N LEU A 37 7.80 11.19 8.48
CA LEU A 37 8.25 10.93 9.86
C LEU A 37 8.73 12.20 10.58
N LYS A 38 9.44 13.08 9.91
CA LYS A 38 9.83 14.37 10.51
C LYS A 38 8.61 15.19 10.91
N THR A 39 7.60 15.25 10.05
CA THR A 39 6.35 15.95 10.32
C THR A 39 5.63 15.34 11.52
N LEU A 40 5.53 14.00 11.55
CA LEU A 40 4.97 13.26 12.67
C LEU A 40 5.66 13.63 13.98
N LEU A 41 6.98 13.50 14.04
CA LEU A 41 7.80 13.75 15.24
C LEU A 41 7.81 15.23 15.67
N HIS A 42 7.71 16.14 14.71
CA HIS A 42 7.60 17.57 15.03
C HIS A 42 6.31 17.88 15.81
N ASN A 43 5.21 17.26 15.41
CA ASN A 43 3.89 17.53 15.97
C ASN A 43 3.55 16.68 17.20
N ASN A 44 4.26 15.57 17.46
CA ASN A 44 3.91 14.58 18.48
C ASN A 44 5.09 14.29 19.40
N LYS A 45 5.24 15.12 20.44
CA LYS A 45 6.37 15.05 21.38
C LYS A 45 6.33 13.82 22.30
N GLU A 46 5.15 13.21 22.46
CA GLU A 46 4.93 11.95 23.20
C GLU A 46 5.62 10.75 22.55
N LEU A 47 5.97 10.83 21.27
CA LEU A 47 6.70 9.77 20.55
C LEU A 47 8.18 9.65 20.96
N LYS A 48 8.69 10.49 21.87
CA LYS A 48 10.07 10.42 22.36
C LYS A 48 10.46 9.07 22.95
N ASP A 49 9.48 8.35 23.50
CA ASP A 49 9.67 7.03 24.14
C ASP A 49 9.26 5.87 23.21
N ALA A 50 8.79 6.15 22.02
CA ALA A 50 8.42 5.16 21.01
C ALA A 50 9.62 4.77 20.12
N ILE A 51 9.59 3.58 19.58
CA ILE A 51 10.53 3.14 18.55
C ILE A 51 10.10 3.75 17.22
N ILE A 52 10.98 4.54 16.62
CA ILE A 52 10.77 5.15 15.31
C ILE A 52 11.55 4.38 14.26
N ASP A 53 10.85 3.80 13.29
CA ASP A 53 11.46 2.95 12.27
C ASP A 53 11.17 3.47 10.86
N GLN A 54 12.25 3.74 10.11
CA GLN A 54 12.19 4.19 8.72
C GLN A 54 12.42 3.05 7.71
N THR A 55 12.50 1.81 8.18
CA THR A 55 12.74 0.64 7.35
C THR A 55 11.51 0.34 6.47
N SER A 56 11.74 -0.21 5.27
CA SER A 56 10.65 -0.75 4.46
C SER A 56 9.95 -1.90 5.19
N ILE A 57 8.62 -1.99 5.07
CA ILE A 57 7.83 -3.10 5.64
C ILE A 57 8.36 -4.46 5.20
N THR A 58 8.97 -4.54 4.01
CA THR A 58 9.54 -5.77 3.44
C THR A 58 10.85 -6.21 4.09
N GLU A 59 11.47 -5.33 4.87
CA GLU A 59 12.78 -5.54 5.51
C GLU A 59 12.65 -5.66 7.04
N ILE A 60 11.46 -5.44 7.60
CA ILE A 60 11.20 -5.58 9.02
C ILE A 60 11.24 -7.06 9.40
N ASP A 61 12.13 -7.43 10.32
CA ASP A 61 12.12 -8.75 10.96
C ASP A 61 11.13 -8.73 12.14
N PRO A 62 10.00 -9.48 12.04
CA PRO A 62 8.99 -9.48 13.09
C PRO A 62 9.49 -9.99 14.45
N LYS A 63 10.43 -10.95 14.48
CA LYS A 63 10.99 -11.49 15.73
C LYS A 63 11.91 -10.47 16.40
N LYS A 64 12.75 -9.78 15.62
CA LYS A 64 13.57 -8.69 16.13
C LYS A 64 12.71 -7.57 16.69
N LEU A 65 11.66 -7.17 15.96
CA LEU A 65 10.70 -6.20 16.41
C LEU A 65 10.04 -6.60 17.74
N GLN A 66 9.61 -7.86 17.87
CA GLN A 66 9.03 -8.39 19.11
C GLN A 66 10.00 -8.26 20.30
N THR A 67 11.30 -8.51 20.08
CA THR A 67 12.30 -8.37 21.16
C THR A 67 12.57 -6.93 21.56
N GLN A 68 12.39 -5.98 20.63
CA GLN A 68 12.53 -4.54 20.88
C GLN A 68 11.32 -3.97 21.63
N ILE A 69 10.12 -4.43 21.30
CA ILE A 69 8.88 -4.05 21.96
C ILE A 69 8.73 -4.88 23.24
N LYS A 70 9.22 -4.34 24.37
CA LYS A 70 9.24 -5.02 25.68
C LYS A 70 7.89 -5.03 26.40
N GLN A 71 6.82 -4.57 25.75
CA GLN A 71 5.47 -4.40 26.31
C GLN A 71 4.46 -5.17 25.46
N GLU A 72 3.35 -5.56 26.09
CA GLU A 72 2.23 -6.15 25.37
C GLU A 72 1.63 -5.13 24.38
N VAL A 73 1.35 -5.58 23.17
CA VAL A 73 0.72 -4.77 22.12
C VAL A 73 -0.78 -5.05 22.13
N ASP A 74 -1.58 -4.02 22.43
CA ASP A 74 -3.04 -4.15 22.41
C ASP A 74 -3.59 -3.98 20.99
N VAL A 75 -3.09 -3.00 20.26
CA VAL A 75 -3.56 -2.67 18.91
C VAL A 75 -2.40 -2.58 17.94
N ILE A 76 -2.59 -3.13 16.75
CA ILE A 76 -1.76 -2.83 15.58
C ILE A 76 -2.63 -2.17 14.53
N PHE A 77 -2.18 -1.02 14.02
CA PHE A 77 -2.83 -0.29 12.93
C PHE A 77 -1.91 -0.17 11.73
N ALA A 78 -2.46 -0.31 10.52
CA ALA A 78 -1.74 -0.03 9.28
C ALA A 78 -2.63 0.64 8.22
N GLY A 79 -2.22 1.81 7.74
CA GLY A 79 -2.73 2.43 6.52
C GLY A 79 -1.93 1.94 5.32
N ILE A 80 -2.15 0.70 4.88
CA ILE A 80 -1.31 0.06 3.85
C ILE A 80 -1.42 0.82 2.53
N VAL A 81 -0.26 1.14 1.93
CA VAL A 81 -0.17 1.88 0.66
C VAL A 81 -0.97 1.18 -0.43
N CYS A 82 -1.96 1.87 -0.98
CA CYS A 82 -2.94 1.36 -1.94
C CYS A 82 -2.89 2.04 -3.32
N LYS A 83 -1.74 2.60 -3.72
CA LYS A 83 -1.63 3.32 -5.00
C LYS A 83 -2.10 2.49 -6.20
N SER A 84 -1.84 1.19 -6.21
CA SER A 84 -2.31 0.26 -7.25
C SER A 84 -3.82 -0.03 -7.19
N PHE A 85 -4.48 0.16 -6.04
CA PHE A 85 -5.90 -0.15 -5.86
C PHE A 85 -6.80 1.08 -5.89
N SER A 86 -6.25 2.29 -5.82
CA SER A 86 -7.02 3.53 -5.86
C SER A 86 -7.53 3.83 -7.26
N LEU A 87 -8.67 4.53 -7.38
CA LEU A 87 -9.23 4.96 -8.67
C LEU A 87 -8.26 5.80 -9.52
N ALA A 88 -7.34 6.50 -8.87
CA ALA A 88 -6.27 7.28 -9.51
C ALA A 88 -4.99 6.46 -9.75
N GLY A 89 -4.93 5.21 -9.29
CA GLY A 89 -3.74 4.37 -9.40
C GLY A 89 -3.63 3.63 -10.72
N GLU A 90 -2.48 3.05 -10.95
CA GLU A 90 -2.16 2.32 -12.18
C GLU A 90 -2.87 0.96 -12.28
N HIS A 91 -3.42 0.46 -11.17
CA HIS A 91 -4.06 -0.86 -11.04
C HIS A 91 -3.20 -2.01 -11.60
N SER A 92 -1.86 -1.88 -11.51
CA SER A 92 -0.95 -2.91 -12.00
C SER A 92 -0.97 -4.14 -11.09
N PRO A 93 -1.34 -5.33 -11.61
CA PRO A 93 -1.34 -6.55 -10.81
C PRO A 93 0.07 -7.01 -10.42
N ASN A 94 1.12 -6.50 -11.08
CA ASN A 94 2.53 -6.79 -10.82
C ASN A 94 3.18 -5.83 -9.81
N ASP A 95 2.43 -4.88 -9.27
CA ASP A 95 2.99 -3.92 -8.33
C ASP A 95 3.40 -4.62 -7.03
N LYS A 96 4.68 -4.55 -6.66
CA LYS A 96 5.22 -5.14 -5.43
C LYS A 96 4.48 -4.66 -4.17
N ARG A 97 3.93 -3.45 -4.20
CA ARG A 97 3.13 -2.87 -3.10
C ARG A 97 1.85 -3.63 -2.83
N ASN A 98 1.33 -4.38 -3.82
CA ASN A 98 0.15 -5.24 -3.66
C ASN A 98 0.36 -6.32 -2.60
N TYR A 99 1.59 -6.64 -2.26
CA TYR A 99 1.94 -7.71 -1.30
C TYR A 99 2.33 -7.18 0.08
N PHE A 100 2.35 -5.88 0.32
CA PHE A 100 2.73 -5.30 1.62
C PHE A 100 1.87 -5.82 2.77
N TYR A 101 0.60 -6.14 2.52
CA TYR A 101 -0.29 -6.73 3.52
C TYR A 101 0.23 -8.08 4.04
N ARG A 102 0.99 -8.86 3.26
CA ARG A 102 1.54 -10.16 3.69
C ARG A 102 2.61 -9.97 4.77
N TYR A 103 3.52 -9.02 4.57
CA TYR A 103 4.52 -8.67 5.58
C TYR A 103 3.87 -8.18 6.86
N TYR A 104 2.83 -7.37 6.73
CA TYR A 104 2.05 -6.90 7.86
C TYR A 104 1.36 -8.07 8.60
N LEU A 105 0.80 -9.05 7.91
CA LEU A 105 0.21 -10.23 8.52
C LEU A 105 1.23 -11.08 9.28
N GLU A 106 2.48 -11.21 8.82
CA GLU A 106 3.55 -11.90 9.55
C GLU A 106 3.93 -11.16 10.84
N ILE A 107 3.91 -9.83 10.82
CA ILE A 107 4.10 -9.00 12.02
C ILE A 107 2.96 -9.27 13.03
N ILE A 108 1.70 -9.28 12.58
CA ILE A 108 0.53 -9.58 13.43
C ILE A 108 0.67 -10.97 14.06
N LYS A 109 1.02 -11.99 13.28
CA LYS A 109 1.23 -13.37 13.79
C LYS A 109 2.29 -13.43 14.88
N THR A 110 3.33 -12.61 14.77
CA THR A 110 4.46 -12.61 15.70
C THR A 110 4.15 -11.80 16.94
N LEU A 111 3.63 -10.58 16.80
CA LEU A 111 3.34 -9.69 17.93
C LEU A 111 2.07 -10.06 18.68
N ARG A 112 1.11 -10.76 18.05
CA ARG A 112 -0.16 -11.23 18.61
C ARG A 112 -0.94 -10.14 19.36
N PRO A 113 -1.27 -9.03 18.70
CA PRO A 113 -2.07 -7.96 19.34
C PRO A 113 -3.47 -8.47 19.67
N LYS A 114 -4.17 -7.79 20.58
CA LYS A 114 -5.60 -8.04 20.85
C LYS A 114 -6.48 -7.68 19.66
N ILE A 115 -6.11 -6.60 18.94
CA ILE A 115 -6.82 -6.12 17.74
C ILE A 115 -5.80 -5.73 16.68
N SER A 116 -6.07 -6.09 15.42
CA SER A 116 -5.35 -5.56 14.26
C SER A 116 -6.32 -4.86 13.30
N ILE A 117 -5.93 -3.68 12.82
CA ILE A 117 -6.73 -2.86 11.93
C ILE A 117 -5.93 -2.59 10.66
N ILE A 118 -6.54 -2.86 9.51
CA ILE A 118 -6.02 -2.47 8.19
C ILE A 118 -6.96 -1.41 7.61
N GLU A 119 -6.44 -0.19 7.43
CA GLU A 119 -7.13 0.84 6.67
C GLU A 119 -6.73 0.73 5.20
N ASN A 120 -7.71 0.79 4.30
CA ASN A 120 -7.44 0.78 2.87
C ASN A 120 -8.62 1.34 2.06
N VAL A 121 -8.39 1.60 0.77
CA VAL A 121 -9.45 2.06 -0.13
C VAL A 121 -10.37 0.92 -0.54
N LYS A 122 -11.65 1.24 -0.83
CA LYS A 122 -12.66 0.28 -1.26
C LYS A 122 -12.23 -0.55 -2.49
N GLY A 123 -11.37 0.01 -3.34
CA GLY A 123 -10.82 -0.68 -4.52
C GLY A 123 -10.04 -1.96 -4.19
N MET A 124 -9.47 -2.07 -2.98
CA MET A 124 -8.76 -3.27 -2.54
C MET A 124 -9.67 -4.51 -2.49
N LEU A 125 -10.95 -4.36 -2.17
CA LEU A 125 -11.91 -5.48 -2.10
C LEU A 125 -12.12 -6.18 -3.45
N ASN A 126 -11.95 -5.44 -4.55
CA ASN A 126 -12.15 -5.94 -5.91
C ASN A 126 -10.84 -6.01 -6.70
N ALA A 127 -9.71 -5.80 -6.03
CA ALA A 127 -8.42 -5.82 -6.70
C ALA A 127 -8.04 -7.24 -7.12
N LYS A 128 -7.61 -7.39 -8.36
CA LYS A 128 -7.02 -8.62 -8.88
C LYS A 128 -5.51 -8.45 -8.90
N ILE A 129 -4.81 -9.36 -8.24
CA ILE A 129 -3.35 -9.41 -8.19
C ILE A 129 -2.89 -10.76 -8.71
N LEU A 130 -1.73 -10.77 -9.38
CA LEU A 130 -1.15 -12.03 -9.83
C LEU A 130 -0.57 -12.81 -8.64
N PRO A 131 -0.63 -14.15 -8.63
CA PRO A 131 0.11 -14.95 -7.67
C PRO A 131 1.61 -14.66 -7.73
N GLN A 132 2.31 -14.75 -6.59
CA GLN A 132 3.77 -14.49 -6.54
C GLN A 132 4.60 -15.48 -7.37
N ASN A 133 4.05 -16.68 -7.60
CA ASN A 133 4.65 -17.75 -8.39
C ASN A 133 4.09 -17.82 -9.81
N SER A 134 3.51 -16.73 -10.32
CA SER A 134 3.08 -16.66 -11.71
C SER A 134 4.24 -16.84 -12.67
N ASP A 135 3.97 -17.41 -13.83
CA ASP A 135 4.93 -17.62 -14.89
C ASP A 135 5.61 -16.26 -15.26
N PRO A 136 6.95 -16.22 -15.38
CA PRO A 136 7.68 -15.03 -15.77
C PRO A 136 7.19 -14.41 -17.09
N GLU A 137 6.77 -15.23 -18.06
CA GLU A 137 6.25 -14.76 -19.35
C GLU A 137 4.92 -14.01 -19.14
N ILE A 138 4.02 -14.54 -18.30
CA ILE A 138 2.76 -13.88 -17.94
C ILE A 138 3.03 -12.55 -17.20
N LEU A 139 3.99 -12.55 -16.26
CA LEU A 139 4.38 -11.33 -15.54
C LEU A 139 4.90 -10.24 -16.50
N GLN A 140 5.69 -10.64 -17.50
CA GLN A 140 6.23 -9.74 -18.52
C GLN A 140 5.11 -9.19 -19.42
N GLU A 141 4.23 -10.07 -19.94
CA GLU A 141 3.11 -9.68 -20.81
C GLU A 141 2.18 -8.68 -20.11
N VAL A 142 1.80 -8.98 -18.87
CA VAL A 142 0.98 -8.08 -18.04
C VAL A 142 1.70 -6.76 -17.80
N GLY A 143 3.00 -6.78 -17.49
CA GLY A 143 3.80 -5.57 -17.32
C GLY A 143 3.79 -4.66 -18.55
N ILE A 144 4.03 -5.23 -19.73
CA ILE A 144 4.01 -4.51 -21.02
C ILE A 144 2.61 -3.90 -21.26
N LEU A 145 1.55 -4.68 -21.11
CA LEU A 145 0.19 -4.18 -21.33
C LEU A 145 -0.19 -3.02 -20.42
N TYR A 146 0.19 -3.08 -19.14
CA TYR A 146 -0.10 -1.98 -18.21
C TYR A 146 0.72 -0.74 -18.52
N GLN A 147 1.96 -0.88 -18.96
CA GLN A 147 2.77 0.24 -19.43
C GLN A 147 2.18 0.90 -20.69
N GLU A 148 1.69 0.10 -21.65
CA GLU A 148 0.99 0.61 -22.83
C GLU A 148 -0.28 1.37 -22.46
N LEU A 149 -1.06 0.86 -21.49
CA LEU A 149 -2.26 1.53 -20.98
C LEU A 149 -1.95 2.88 -20.32
N GLU A 150 -0.88 2.97 -19.55
CA GLU A 150 -0.44 4.25 -18.93
C GLU A 150 0.04 5.25 -19.99
N ASN A 151 0.85 4.79 -20.95
CA ASN A 151 1.28 5.63 -22.09
C ASN A 151 0.06 6.14 -22.88
N TYR A 152 -0.94 5.28 -23.13
CA TYR A 152 -2.19 5.67 -23.77
C TYR A 152 -2.93 6.74 -22.98
N LYS A 153 -3.07 6.58 -21.65
CA LYS A 153 -3.75 7.57 -20.79
C LYS A 153 -3.04 8.93 -20.83
N GLY A 154 -1.72 8.95 -20.69
CA GLY A 154 -0.92 10.18 -20.77
C GLY A 154 -1.11 10.89 -22.10
N LYS A 155 -0.95 10.16 -23.21
CA LYS A 155 -1.12 10.72 -24.57
C LYS A 155 -2.56 11.17 -24.83
N LYS A 156 -3.56 10.46 -24.29
CA LYS A 156 -4.96 10.86 -24.38
C LYS A 156 -5.23 12.19 -23.68
N ALA A 157 -4.62 12.41 -22.51
CA ALA A 157 -4.75 13.68 -21.77
C ALA A 157 -4.14 14.86 -22.55
N GLU A 158 -2.98 14.66 -23.18
CA GLU A 158 -2.34 15.66 -24.03
C GLU A 158 -3.17 15.99 -25.28
N LEU A 159 -3.65 14.95 -25.99
CA LEU A 159 -4.45 15.12 -27.20
C LEU A 159 -5.81 15.77 -26.90
N ARG A 160 -6.40 15.50 -25.73
CA ARG A 160 -7.62 16.20 -25.28
C ARG A 160 -7.40 17.70 -25.15
N LYS A 161 -6.28 18.14 -24.56
CA LYS A 161 -5.95 19.56 -24.44
C LYS A 161 -5.79 20.26 -25.79
N LYS A 162 -5.43 19.51 -26.83
CA LYS A 162 -5.20 20.00 -28.20
C LYS A 162 -6.39 19.79 -29.13
N ASN A 163 -7.49 19.19 -28.64
CA ASN A 163 -8.63 18.72 -29.46
C ASN A 163 -8.21 17.85 -30.67
N ALA A 164 -7.17 17.02 -30.48
CA ALA A 164 -6.51 16.25 -31.55
C ALA A 164 -6.69 14.74 -31.41
N ILE A 165 -7.73 14.25 -30.72
CA ILE A 165 -8.01 12.82 -30.60
C ILE A 165 -8.54 12.29 -31.92
N THR A 166 -7.84 11.32 -32.51
CA THR A 166 -8.28 10.64 -33.75
C THR A 166 -9.06 9.37 -33.43
N LYS A 167 -9.88 8.92 -34.37
CA LYS A 167 -10.65 7.68 -34.28
C LYS A 167 -9.72 6.44 -34.15
N GLU A 168 -8.58 6.46 -34.84
CA GLU A 168 -7.56 5.42 -34.75
C GLU A 168 -6.96 5.31 -33.35
N PHE A 169 -6.69 6.45 -32.72
CA PHE A 169 -6.19 6.51 -31.35
C PHE A 169 -7.23 5.98 -30.34
N GLU A 170 -8.50 6.27 -30.54
CA GLU A 170 -9.57 5.70 -29.69
C GLU A 170 -9.69 4.19 -29.87
N ASN A 171 -9.62 3.69 -31.11
CA ASN A 171 -9.63 2.25 -31.42
C ASN A 171 -8.44 1.51 -30.78
N TYR A 172 -7.25 2.12 -30.81
CA TYR A 172 -6.08 1.58 -30.11
C TYR A 172 -6.35 1.41 -28.60
N GLY A 173 -6.97 2.41 -27.97
CA GLY A 173 -7.33 2.33 -26.55
C GLY A 173 -8.42 1.29 -26.26
N LEU A 174 -9.34 1.02 -27.18
CA LEU A 174 -10.33 -0.07 -27.06
C LEU A 174 -9.63 -1.44 -27.12
N ASN A 175 -8.70 -1.62 -28.06
CA ASN A 175 -7.94 -2.87 -28.18
C ASN A 175 -7.11 -3.17 -26.93
N LEU A 176 -6.46 -2.19 -26.34
CA LEU A 176 -5.73 -2.36 -25.08
C LEU A 176 -6.62 -2.80 -23.92
N ARG A 177 -7.82 -2.22 -23.82
CA ARG A 177 -8.81 -2.60 -22.81
C ARG A 177 -9.32 -4.02 -23.02
N GLN A 178 -9.51 -4.42 -24.26
CA GLN A 178 -9.96 -5.77 -24.60
C GLN A 178 -8.88 -6.82 -24.27
N LYS A 179 -7.61 -6.55 -24.59
CA LYS A 179 -6.48 -7.38 -24.15
C LYS A 179 -6.45 -7.54 -22.63
N LYS A 180 -6.62 -6.43 -21.88
CA LYS A 180 -6.71 -6.46 -20.42
C LYS A 180 -7.83 -7.35 -19.92
N GLN A 181 -9.03 -7.27 -20.52
CA GLN A 181 -10.17 -8.08 -20.12
C GLN A 181 -9.94 -9.57 -20.40
N ASN A 182 -9.31 -9.91 -21.52
CA ASN A 182 -8.98 -11.29 -21.86
C ASN A 182 -7.98 -11.89 -20.88
N LEU A 183 -6.88 -11.22 -20.61
CA LEU A 183 -5.90 -11.64 -19.58
C LEU A 183 -6.53 -11.82 -18.19
N GLN A 184 -7.55 -11.03 -17.86
CA GLN A 184 -8.27 -11.17 -16.58
C GLN A 184 -9.26 -12.35 -16.57
N LYS A 185 -9.69 -12.87 -17.72
CA LYS A 185 -10.54 -14.06 -17.81
C LYS A 185 -9.74 -15.34 -17.82
N ASP A 186 -8.61 -15.35 -18.53
CA ASP A 186 -7.75 -16.52 -18.69
C ASP A 186 -6.92 -16.82 -17.45
N SER A 187 -6.56 -15.79 -16.69
CA SER A 187 -6.01 -15.95 -15.35
C SER A 187 -7.20 -16.18 -14.40
N THR A 188 -7.37 -17.41 -13.97
CA THR A 188 -8.25 -17.80 -12.82
C THR A 188 -7.68 -17.14 -11.55
N ILE A 189 -7.89 -15.83 -11.45
CA ILE A 189 -7.36 -14.98 -10.37
C ILE A 189 -8.55 -14.49 -9.57
#